data_ca3648507de9c4ee29f89ef5086d5861
#
_entry.id   ca3648507de9c4ee29f89ef5086d5861
#
_cell.length_a   1.000
_cell.length_b   1.000
_cell.length_c   1.000
_cell.angle_alpha   90.00
_cell.angle_beta   90.00
_cell.angle_gamma   90.00
#
_symmetry.space_group_name_H-M   'P 1'
#
loop_
_entity.id
_entity.type
_entity.pdbx_description
1 polymer ?
#
loop_
_entity_poly.entity_id
_entity_poly.type
_entity_poly.pdbx_seq_one_letter_code
_entity_poly.pdbx_strand_id
1 'polypeptide(L)'
;MNKFFTPQVRIAIVAILAIVVLFFGIQFLRGIPLFSNDAHYKIKFNDITGLSTSTPVYARGFKVGIVRNIDYDYDKLGESITVDVDVEKTLRIPEGTTAEIVSDIMGNVKVVLQFGKSTKFLEPNGWIDGVINDGTLGDLKSMVPSIQKMLPKLDSILGSVNT
;
A
#
# COMPACT_ATOMS: atom_id res chain seq x y z
N MET A 1 14.07 11.52 57.32
CA MET A 1 15.31 11.15 56.62
C MET A 1 15.02 9.89 55.82
N ASN A 2 15.02 10.02 54.49
CA ASN A 2 14.41 9.05 53.55
C ASN A 2 15.31 7.81 53.40
N LYS A 3 14.94 6.72 54.06
CA LYS A 3 15.59 5.39 53.97
C LYS A 3 15.23 4.62 52.68
N PHE A 4 14.61 5.27 51.70
CA PHE A 4 14.11 4.60 50.48
C PHE A 4 15.13 4.51 49.32
N PHE A 5 16.34 5.05 49.50
CA PHE A 5 17.37 5.04 48.46
C PHE A 5 18.60 4.18 48.89
N THR A 6 18.33 2.91 49.13
CA THR A 6 19.43 1.95 49.27
C THR A 6 20.12 1.76 47.89
N PRO A 7 21.44 1.43 47.85
CA PRO A 7 22.13 1.19 46.60
C PRO A 7 21.47 0.11 45.75
N GLN A 8 20.82 -0.88 46.36
CA GLN A 8 20.06 -1.92 45.65
C GLN A 8 18.82 -1.33 44.92
N VAL A 9 18.11 -0.38 45.54
CA VAL A 9 16.96 0.28 44.92
C VAL A 9 17.38 1.14 43.73
N ARG A 10 18.51 1.80 43.80
CA ARG A 10 19.05 2.57 42.64
C ARG A 10 19.39 1.66 41.47
N ILE A 11 20.04 0.53 41.72
CA ILE A 11 20.34 -0.45 40.66
C ILE A 11 19.03 -0.99 40.04
N ALA A 12 18.03 -1.31 40.85
CA ALA A 12 16.73 -1.80 40.37
C ALA A 12 16.02 -0.75 39.49
N ILE A 13 16.04 0.53 39.90
CA ILE A 13 15.45 1.62 39.12
C ILE A 13 16.15 1.78 37.77
N VAL A 14 17.46 1.76 37.75
CA VAL A 14 18.26 1.86 36.52
C VAL A 14 17.98 0.67 35.60
N ALA A 15 17.89 -0.53 36.13
CA ALA A 15 17.57 -1.73 35.36
C ALA A 15 16.17 -1.66 34.73
N ILE A 16 15.17 -1.22 35.50
CA ILE A 16 13.80 -1.02 34.97
C ILE A 16 13.79 0.04 33.89
N LEU A 17 14.48 1.17 34.11
CA LEU A 17 14.57 2.26 33.12
C LEU A 17 15.23 1.77 31.83
N ALA A 18 16.30 0.99 31.93
CA ALA A 18 16.97 0.41 30.78
C ALA A 18 16.07 -0.51 29.96
N ILE A 19 15.25 -1.35 30.63
CA ILE A 19 14.28 -2.24 29.99
C ILE A 19 13.20 -1.41 29.28
N VAL A 20 12.69 -0.35 29.90
CA VAL A 20 11.69 0.55 29.31
C VAL A 20 12.26 1.24 28.07
N VAL A 21 13.46 1.78 28.15
CA VAL A 21 14.14 2.43 27.01
C VAL A 21 14.36 1.43 25.87
N LEU A 22 14.79 0.22 26.21
CA LEU A 22 14.99 -0.84 25.22
C LEU A 22 13.68 -1.23 24.54
N PHE A 23 12.61 -1.37 25.28
CA PHE A 23 11.28 -1.69 24.74
C PHE A 23 10.78 -0.60 23.79
N PHE A 24 10.84 0.66 24.19
CA PHE A 24 10.47 1.80 23.35
C PHE A 24 11.41 1.94 22.14
N GLY A 25 12.70 1.67 22.31
CA GLY A 25 13.68 1.68 21.22
C GLY A 25 13.36 0.65 20.14
N ILE A 26 13.02 -0.58 20.53
CA ILE A 26 12.61 -1.63 19.58
C ILE A 26 11.32 -1.25 18.85
N GLN A 27 10.34 -0.68 19.57
CA GLN A 27 9.10 -0.20 18.95
C GLN A 27 9.35 0.93 17.95
N PHE A 28 10.25 1.84 18.29
CA PHE A 28 10.65 2.94 17.40
C PHE A 28 11.35 2.42 16.13
N LEU A 29 12.23 1.43 16.25
CA LEU A 29 12.92 0.82 15.11
C LEU A 29 11.97 0.04 14.18
N ARG A 30 10.86 -0.45 14.69
CA ARG A 30 9.82 -1.10 13.87
C ARG A 30 9.05 -0.12 13.01
N GLY A 31 9.33 1.18 13.10
CA GLY A 31 8.66 2.23 12.31
C GLY A 31 7.19 2.38 12.67
N ILE A 32 6.76 1.90 13.84
CA ILE A 32 5.42 2.19 14.36
C ILE A 32 5.47 3.60 14.91
N PRO A 33 4.90 4.60 14.24
CA PRO A 33 4.84 5.94 14.75
C PRO A 33 3.91 5.94 15.97
N LEU A 34 4.48 6.08 17.16
CA LEU A 34 3.73 6.11 18.43
C LEU A 34 2.80 7.33 18.54
N PHE A 35 2.93 8.28 17.63
CA PHE A 35 2.16 9.53 17.55
C PHE A 35 1.76 9.85 16.11
N SER A 36 1.54 8.85 15.25
CA SER A 36 1.04 9.12 13.91
C SER A 36 -0.41 9.61 14.01
N ASN A 37 -0.59 10.80 13.53
CA ASN A 37 -1.88 11.42 13.36
C ASN A 37 -2.44 11.00 11.98
N ASP A 38 -2.44 9.67 11.71
CA ASP A 38 -2.82 9.12 10.42
C ASP A 38 -4.33 8.88 10.37
N ALA A 39 -4.91 9.05 9.20
CA ALA A 39 -6.27 8.67 8.93
C ALA A 39 -6.28 7.24 8.40
N HIS A 40 -7.19 6.43 8.90
CA HIS A 40 -7.36 5.04 8.48
C HIS A 40 -8.41 4.98 7.38
N TYR A 41 -8.16 4.19 6.34
CA TYR A 41 -9.12 3.90 5.27
C TYR A 41 -9.12 2.41 4.99
N LYS A 42 -10.23 1.91 4.47
CA LYS A 42 -10.41 0.51 4.10
C LYS A 42 -10.53 0.38 2.59
N ILE A 43 -9.75 -0.50 2.01
CA ILE A 43 -9.77 -0.77 0.57
C ILE A 43 -10.26 -2.19 0.36
N LYS A 44 -11.17 -2.39 -0.57
CA LYS A 44 -11.64 -3.72 -0.99
C LYS A 44 -10.92 -4.13 -2.26
N PHE A 45 -10.17 -5.23 -2.21
CA PHE A 45 -9.56 -5.84 -3.39
C PHE A 45 -10.10 -7.25 -3.62
N ASN A 46 -10.21 -7.65 -4.87
CA ASN A 46 -10.53 -9.04 -5.23
C ASN A 46 -9.26 -9.91 -5.31
N ASP A 47 -8.11 -9.31 -5.54
CA ASP A 47 -6.80 -9.95 -5.56
C ASP A 47 -5.77 -8.99 -4.95
N ILE A 48 -4.91 -9.53 -4.12
CA ILE A 48 -3.85 -8.80 -3.43
C ILE A 48 -2.47 -9.37 -3.74
N THR A 49 -2.30 -10.02 -4.88
CA THR A 49 -1.03 -10.66 -5.25
C THR A 49 0.15 -9.71 -5.06
N GLY A 50 1.10 -10.13 -4.24
CA GLY A 50 2.30 -9.39 -3.91
C GLY A 50 2.13 -8.28 -2.85
N LEU A 51 0.90 -7.98 -2.42
CA LEU A 51 0.66 -7.00 -1.37
C LEU A 51 1.06 -7.57 0.01
N SER A 52 1.68 -6.75 0.83
CA SER A 52 2.06 -7.10 2.20
C SER A 52 1.83 -5.93 3.14
N THR A 53 1.84 -6.21 4.43
CA THR A 53 1.89 -5.15 5.44
C THR A 53 3.15 -4.31 5.25
N SER A 54 3.03 -3.01 5.49
CA SER A 54 4.07 -2.00 5.22
C SER A 54 4.28 -1.66 3.74
N THR A 55 3.55 -2.27 2.80
CA THR A 55 3.55 -1.84 1.39
C THR A 55 3.22 -0.35 1.31
N PRO A 56 4.02 0.47 0.61
CA PRO A 56 3.80 1.91 0.53
C PRO A 56 2.57 2.26 -0.30
N VAL A 57 1.84 3.28 0.17
CA VAL A 57 0.70 3.89 -0.52
C VAL A 57 1.13 5.21 -1.13
N TYR A 58 0.86 5.40 -2.41
CA TYR A 58 1.20 6.59 -3.17
C TYR A 58 -0.06 7.30 -3.67
N ALA A 59 0.01 8.62 -3.72
CA ALA A 59 -0.96 9.45 -4.41
C ALA A 59 -0.21 10.50 -5.25
N ARG A 60 -0.51 10.59 -6.54
CA ARG A 60 0.15 11.52 -7.47
C ARG A 60 1.69 11.45 -7.47
N GLY A 61 2.26 10.28 -7.22
CA GLY A 61 3.71 10.07 -7.16
C GLY A 61 4.37 10.31 -5.79
N PHE A 62 3.64 10.79 -4.79
CA PHE A 62 4.14 10.98 -3.43
C PHE A 62 3.71 9.81 -2.55
N LYS A 63 4.62 9.36 -1.68
CA LYS A 63 4.27 8.40 -0.63
C LYS A 63 3.41 9.12 0.42
N VAL A 64 2.18 8.66 0.57
CA VAL A 64 1.19 9.26 1.48
C VAL A 64 0.81 8.36 2.64
N GLY A 65 1.26 7.10 2.63
CA GLY A 65 0.91 6.16 3.66
C GLY A 65 1.52 4.78 3.48
N ILE A 66 0.98 3.83 4.24
CA ILE A 66 1.37 2.42 4.20
C ILE A 66 0.14 1.52 4.39
N VAL A 67 0.24 0.29 3.90
CA VAL A 67 -0.68 -0.80 4.25
C VAL A 67 -0.40 -1.21 5.69
N ARG A 68 -1.43 -1.15 6.55
CA ARG A 68 -1.34 -1.51 7.97
C ARG A 68 -1.67 -2.96 8.22
N ASN A 69 -2.80 -3.40 7.70
CA ASN A 69 -3.32 -4.74 7.91
C ASN A 69 -4.01 -5.25 6.65
N ILE A 70 -4.04 -6.57 6.51
CA ILE A 70 -4.76 -7.26 5.46
C ILE A 70 -5.66 -8.26 6.16
N ASP A 71 -6.97 -8.08 6.02
CA ASP A 71 -7.99 -8.94 6.60
C ASP A 71 -8.61 -9.80 5.52
N TYR A 72 -8.41 -11.10 5.64
CA TYR A 72 -8.92 -12.11 4.75
C TYR A 72 -9.84 -13.06 5.52
N ASP A 73 -11.10 -13.10 5.13
CA ASP A 73 -12.07 -14.02 5.70
C ASP A 73 -11.96 -15.39 5.01
N TYR A 74 -11.35 -16.35 5.71
CA TYR A 74 -11.16 -17.72 5.20
C TYR A 74 -12.46 -18.51 5.09
N ASP A 75 -13.52 -18.10 5.78
CA ASP A 75 -14.82 -18.78 5.75
C ASP A 75 -15.66 -18.35 4.55
N LYS A 76 -15.28 -17.23 3.91
CA LYS A 76 -15.97 -16.64 2.77
C LYS A 76 -15.09 -16.58 1.54
N LEU A 77 -14.72 -17.75 1.04
CA LEU A 77 -13.94 -17.90 -0.19
C LEU A 77 -14.69 -17.25 -1.38
N GLY A 78 -14.12 -16.19 -1.93
CA GLY A 78 -14.69 -15.45 -3.07
C GLY A 78 -15.21 -14.05 -2.73
N GLU A 79 -15.24 -13.65 -1.46
CA GLU A 79 -15.46 -12.24 -1.09
C GLU A 79 -14.17 -11.41 -1.23
N SER A 80 -14.36 -10.10 -1.34
CA SER A 80 -13.24 -9.16 -1.44
C SER A 80 -12.42 -9.13 -0.17
N ILE A 81 -11.10 -9.01 -0.32
CA ILE A 81 -10.13 -8.89 0.75
C ILE A 81 -10.13 -7.43 1.23
N THR A 82 -10.22 -7.24 2.54
CA THR A 82 -10.14 -5.90 3.13
C THR A 82 -8.70 -5.56 3.49
N VAL A 83 -8.24 -4.43 2.98
CA VAL A 83 -6.90 -3.90 3.25
C VAL A 83 -7.04 -2.59 4.01
N ASP A 84 -6.53 -2.53 5.23
CA ASP A 84 -6.48 -1.32 6.04
C ASP A 84 -5.21 -0.54 5.69
N VAL A 85 -5.37 0.73 5.38
CA VAL A 85 -4.25 1.63 5.05
C VAL A 85 -4.24 2.82 6.00
N ASP A 86 -3.03 3.18 6.43
CA ASP A 86 -2.77 4.40 7.18
C ASP A 86 -2.27 5.45 6.19
N VAL A 87 -2.96 6.57 6.14
CA VAL A 87 -2.65 7.68 5.24
C VAL A 87 -2.50 8.96 6.05
N GLU A 88 -1.57 9.80 5.66
CA GLU A 88 -1.33 11.09 6.31
C GLU A 88 -2.63 11.91 6.42
N LYS A 89 -2.98 12.33 7.63
CA LYS A 89 -4.26 12.98 7.96
C LYS A 89 -4.49 14.30 7.20
N THR A 90 -3.43 14.93 6.75
CA THR A 90 -3.49 16.14 5.93
C THR A 90 -4.03 15.86 4.53
N LEU A 91 -3.95 14.61 4.06
CA LEU A 91 -4.46 14.19 2.77
C LEU A 91 -5.98 14.03 2.82
N ARG A 92 -6.68 14.87 2.10
CA ARG A 92 -8.13 14.74 1.90
C ARG A 92 -8.39 13.89 0.68
N ILE A 93 -9.01 12.73 0.87
CA ILE A 93 -9.32 11.78 -0.19
C ILE A 93 -10.71 12.09 -0.75
N PRO A 94 -10.85 12.47 -2.03
CA PRO A 94 -12.16 12.70 -2.64
C PRO A 94 -12.99 11.41 -2.73
N GLU A 95 -14.31 11.51 -2.65
CA GLU A 95 -15.20 10.39 -2.97
C GLU A 95 -15.01 9.94 -4.42
N GLY A 96 -15.14 8.64 -4.66
CA GLY A 96 -14.88 8.04 -5.98
C GLY A 96 -13.38 7.86 -6.26
N THR A 97 -12.51 8.00 -5.25
CA THR A 97 -11.11 7.57 -5.34
C THR A 97 -11.05 6.06 -5.42
N THR A 98 -10.20 5.55 -6.29
CA THR A 98 -9.90 4.12 -6.41
C THR A 98 -8.46 3.85 -5.99
N ALA A 99 -8.21 2.65 -5.52
CA ALA A 99 -6.88 2.19 -5.16
C ALA A 99 -6.45 1.06 -6.11
N GLU A 100 -5.22 1.12 -6.56
CA GLU A 100 -4.67 0.20 -7.54
C GLU A 100 -3.40 -0.43 -6.99
N ILE A 101 -3.26 -1.75 -7.10
CA ILE A 101 -2.02 -2.45 -6.79
C ILE A 101 -1.17 -2.47 -8.05
N VAL A 102 0.01 -1.87 -7.98
CA VAL A 102 0.95 -1.78 -9.08
C VAL A 102 2.25 -2.46 -8.69
N SER A 103 2.73 -3.38 -9.52
CA SER A 103 4.07 -3.94 -9.37
C SER A 103 4.98 -3.44 -10.49
N ASP A 104 6.21 -3.14 -10.15
CA ASP A 104 7.24 -2.81 -11.13
C ASP A 104 7.89 -4.08 -11.70
N ILE A 105 8.72 -3.91 -12.71
CA ILE A 105 9.46 -5.01 -13.37
C ILE A 105 10.45 -5.73 -12.45
N MET A 106 10.78 -5.14 -11.32
CA MET A 106 11.67 -5.71 -10.30
C MET A 106 10.89 -6.45 -9.20
N GLY A 107 9.55 -6.46 -9.28
CA GLY A 107 8.68 -7.11 -8.31
C GLY A 107 8.35 -6.27 -7.08
N ASN A 108 8.72 -4.98 -7.05
CA ASN A 108 8.29 -4.11 -5.96
C ASN A 108 6.82 -3.75 -6.13
N VAL A 109 6.05 -3.96 -5.07
CA VAL A 109 4.61 -3.70 -5.05
C VAL A 109 4.32 -2.41 -4.29
N LYS A 110 3.40 -1.62 -4.81
CA LYS A 110 2.89 -0.40 -4.20
C LYS A 110 1.39 -0.26 -4.44
N VAL A 111 0.71 0.42 -3.54
CA VAL A 111 -0.68 0.85 -3.75
C VAL A 111 -0.68 2.28 -4.28
N VAL A 112 -1.44 2.54 -5.32
CA VAL A 112 -1.57 3.88 -5.92
C VAL A 112 -3.01 4.34 -5.81
N LEU A 113 -3.24 5.49 -5.18
CA LEU A 113 -4.56 6.12 -5.09
C LEU A 113 -4.79 6.98 -6.31
N GLN A 114 -5.85 6.66 -7.06
CA GLN A 114 -6.35 7.44 -8.19
C GLN A 114 -7.53 8.30 -7.71
N PHE A 115 -7.31 9.59 -7.53
CA PHE A 115 -8.31 10.48 -6.97
C PHE A 115 -9.55 10.63 -7.86
N GLY A 116 -10.71 10.51 -7.25
CA GLY A 116 -11.98 10.83 -7.87
C GLY A 116 -12.13 12.31 -8.19
N LYS A 117 -13.11 12.65 -9.01
CA LYS A 117 -13.43 14.03 -9.42
C LYS A 117 -14.43 14.71 -8.48
N SER A 118 -14.84 14.05 -7.39
CA SER A 118 -15.80 14.59 -6.44
C SER A 118 -15.23 15.76 -5.65
N THR A 119 -16.07 16.71 -5.32
CA THR A 119 -15.74 17.80 -4.38
C THR A 119 -15.97 17.41 -2.93
N LYS A 120 -16.64 16.27 -2.69
CA LYS A 120 -16.81 15.70 -1.36
C LYS A 120 -15.62 14.81 -1.02
N PHE A 121 -15.28 14.76 0.26
CA PHE A 121 -14.17 13.97 0.77
C PHE A 121 -14.66 12.80 1.60
N LEU A 122 -13.93 11.69 1.53
CA LEU A 122 -14.17 10.54 2.38
C LEU A 122 -13.84 10.88 3.84
N GLU A 123 -14.71 10.45 4.73
CA GLU A 123 -14.42 10.50 6.16
C GLU A 123 -13.39 9.44 6.55
N PRO A 124 -12.63 9.64 7.65
CA PRO A 124 -11.78 8.60 8.22
C PRO A 124 -12.57 7.29 8.42
N ASN A 125 -11.93 6.16 8.18
CA ASN A 125 -12.53 4.82 8.11
C ASN A 125 -13.48 4.60 6.91
N GLY A 126 -13.52 5.52 5.95
CA GLY A 126 -14.26 5.34 4.71
C GLY A 126 -13.71 4.20 3.84
N TRP A 127 -14.56 3.75 2.92
CA TRP A 127 -14.23 2.69 1.97
C TRP A 127 -13.73 3.27 0.66
N ILE A 128 -12.68 2.63 0.13
CA ILE A 128 -12.11 2.92 -1.19
C ILE A 128 -12.23 1.64 -2.01
N ASP A 129 -12.66 1.78 -3.27
CA ASP A 129 -12.75 0.64 -4.18
C ASP A 129 -11.36 0.31 -4.73
N GLY A 130 -10.96 -0.95 -4.56
CA GLY A 130 -9.73 -1.48 -5.14
C GLY A 130 -9.98 -1.94 -6.58
N VAL A 131 -9.10 -1.54 -7.46
CA VAL A 131 -9.06 -1.94 -8.86
C VAL A 131 -7.81 -2.78 -9.10
N ILE A 132 -7.95 -3.88 -9.82
CA ILE A 132 -6.81 -4.66 -10.29
C ILE A 132 -6.31 -4.00 -11.57
N ASN A 133 -5.06 -3.57 -11.55
CA ASN A 133 -4.38 -3.21 -12.79
C ASN A 133 -3.51 -4.39 -13.19
N ASP A 134 -3.79 -4.97 -14.34
CA ASP A 134 -2.94 -6.01 -14.94
C ASP A 134 -1.50 -5.50 -15.24
N GLY A 135 -1.19 -4.27 -14.83
CA GLY A 135 0.11 -3.63 -14.94
C GLY A 135 0.63 -3.63 -16.38
N THR A 136 1.95 -3.71 -16.52
CA THR A 136 2.63 -3.81 -17.82
C THR A 136 2.20 -5.03 -18.65
N LEU A 137 1.70 -6.08 -18.01
CA LEU A 137 1.15 -7.27 -18.70
C LEU A 137 -0.20 -6.98 -19.36
N GLY A 138 -1.03 -6.14 -18.74
CA GLY A 138 -2.29 -5.67 -19.34
C GLY A 138 -2.04 -4.81 -20.58
N ASP A 139 -1.07 -3.93 -20.48
CA ASP A 139 -0.64 -3.08 -21.62
C ASP A 139 -0.07 -3.93 -22.77
N LEU A 140 0.73 -4.94 -22.47
CA LEU A 140 1.23 -5.89 -23.46
C LEU A 140 0.11 -6.70 -24.12
N LYS A 141 -0.89 -7.18 -23.35
CA LYS A 141 -2.08 -7.82 -23.91
C LYS A 141 -2.87 -6.91 -24.82
N SER A 142 -2.99 -5.63 -24.50
CA SER A 142 -3.68 -4.64 -25.32
C SER A 142 -2.92 -4.32 -26.63
N MET A 143 -1.60 -4.54 -26.65
CA MET A 143 -0.76 -4.36 -27.84
C MET A 143 -0.81 -5.55 -28.82
N VAL A 144 -1.15 -6.76 -28.36
CA VAL A 144 -1.22 -7.97 -29.20
C VAL A 144 -2.13 -7.78 -30.44
N PRO A 145 -3.36 -7.22 -30.33
CA PRO A 145 -4.18 -6.97 -31.51
C PRO A 145 -3.57 -5.98 -32.51
N SER A 146 -2.78 -5.03 -32.00
CA SER A 146 -2.10 -4.04 -32.85
C SER A 146 -0.95 -4.67 -33.63
N ILE A 147 -0.20 -5.57 -32.97
CA ILE A 147 0.89 -6.34 -33.60
C ILE A 147 0.31 -7.28 -34.67
N GLN A 148 -0.78 -7.97 -34.37
CA GLN A 148 -1.45 -8.85 -35.33
C GLN A 148 -1.96 -8.11 -36.57
N LYS A 149 -2.40 -6.87 -36.43
CA LYS A 149 -2.79 -6.01 -37.58
C LYS A 149 -1.60 -5.50 -38.40
N MET A 150 -0.41 -5.49 -37.84
CA MET A 150 0.81 -5.08 -38.55
C MET A 150 1.44 -6.20 -39.40
N LEU A 151 1.25 -7.48 -38.98
CA LEU A 151 1.80 -8.62 -39.68
C LEU A 151 1.43 -8.68 -41.19
N PRO A 152 0.14 -8.53 -41.57
CA PRO A 152 -0.21 -8.55 -43.02
C PRO A 152 0.33 -7.35 -43.79
N LYS A 153 0.60 -6.20 -43.11
CA LYS A 153 1.26 -5.07 -43.77
C LYS A 153 2.74 -5.33 -44.06
N LEU A 154 3.42 -6.05 -43.15
CA LEU A 154 4.81 -6.46 -43.39
C LEU A 154 4.90 -7.48 -44.54
N ASP A 155 3.99 -8.42 -44.64
CA ASP A 155 3.91 -9.37 -45.76
C ASP A 155 3.69 -8.65 -47.10
N SER A 156 2.84 -7.63 -47.13
CA SER A 156 2.59 -6.79 -48.29
C SER A 156 3.83 -5.99 -48.73
N ILE A 157 4.63 -5.50 -47.78
CA ILE A 157 5.86 -4.76 -48.05
C ILE A 157 6.93 -5.71 -48.55
N LEU A 158 7.08 -6.90 -47.95
CA LEU A 158 8.05 -7.90 -48.40
C LEU A 158 7.71 -8.44 -49.79
N GLY A 159 6.41 -8.60 -50.08
CA GLY A 159 5.95 -8.98 -51.42
C GLY A 159 6.23 -7.93 -52.50
N SER A 160 6.26 -6.64 -52.15
CA SER A 160 6.52 -5.54 -53.08
C SER A 160 8.03 -5.28 -53.35
N VAL A 161 8.92 -5.82 -52.50
CA VAL A 161 10.37 -5.69 -52.64
C VAL A 161 10.98 -6.83 -53.47
N ASN A 162 10.23 -7.94 -53.68
CA ASN A 162 10.70 -9.12 -54.40
C ASN A 162 10.16 -9.19 -55.85
N THR A 163 9.69 -8.08 -56.38
CA THR A 163 9.43 -7.87 -57.79
C THR A 163 10.40 -6.78 -58.30
#